data_1891c63550bc0f27b8b9ef5bc0783e1c
#
_entry.id   1891c63550bc0f27b8b9ef5bc0783e1c
#
_cell.length_a   1.000
_cell.length_b   1.000
_cell.length_c   1.000
_cell.angle_alpha   90.00
_cell.angle_beta   90.00
_cell.angle_gamma   90.00
#
_symmetry.space_group_name_H-M   'P 1'
#
loop_
_entity.id
_entity.type
_entity.pdbx_description
1 polymer ?
#
loop_
_entity_poly.entity_id
_entity_poly.type
_entity_poly.pdbx_seq_one_letter_code
_entity_poly.pdbx_strand_id
1 'polypeptide(L)'
;MLKSLLFTFLLFLSFIGFTEASDKSQLTWAGFSFLGNFDQRDARYPYTSSISLDYEEKGLASPIDEKLNALIENYEGNDFTLSSQMADNNQRLFATIGISFEDVYETRVNNKYKVSYEIGLNFVIFDFEEKKIVSIYPMRFLRNEIFSKKPTRLDHANKIKKLYEGNEFNILSLAVENIRGVNIKENAGNYLGISGIEFVGNSDKFLPDEKNIDSLGSSIIQEFEGYLSINNKIPLVPYLKGESLATSMVLRFSDRTKMSLKLPIRDYEIKIKVRGFGFKKSANYYGYTAKIKIIAQDDLNPSLVDLDLSKNIWVLKKAVGRLDDKFAQWMIYKEALSLLLDDTSKQIELMDENWTKKHSINKDAVEQLKTLKILLDRTK
;
A
#
# COMPACT_ATOMS: atom_id res chain seq x y z
N MET A 1 21.48 -33.57 -55.67
CA MET A 1 20.91 -33.83 -54.28
C MET A 1 21.69 -33.20 -53.16
N LEU A 2 23.02 -33.14 -53.15
CA LEU A 2 23.82 -32.59 -52.03
C LEU A 2 23.62 -31.07 -51.80
N LYS A 3 23.38 -30.27 -52.86
CA LYS A 3 23.15 -28.80 -52.75
C LYS A 3 21.81 -28.41 -52.12
N SER A 4 20.78 -29.25 -52.25
CA SER A 4 19.45 -29.02 -51.66
C SER A 4 19.45 -29.31 -50.16
N LEU A 5 20.25 -30.28 -49.71
CA LEU A 5 20.35 -30.61 -48.26
C LEU A 5 21.08 -29.52 -47.45
N LEU A 6 22.08 -28.88 -48.09
CA LEU A 6 22.86 -27.82 -47.45
C LEU A 6 22.02 -26.53 -47.22
N PHE A 7 21.11 -26.23 -48.14
CA PHE A 7 20.26 -25.06 -48.07
C PHE A 7 19.15 -25.22 -46.99
N THR A 8 18.62 -26.45 -46.82
CA THR A 8 17.63 -26.75 -45.76
C THR A 8 18.26 -26.73 -44.36
N PHE A 9 19.54 -27.11 -44.25
CA PHE A 9 20.24 -27.06 -42.96
C PHE A 9 20.60 -25.62 -42.52
N LEU A 10 20.90 -24.74 -43.48
CA LEU A 10 21.15 -23.31 -43.22
C LEU A 10 19.86 -22.55 -42.82
N LEU A 11 18.71 -22.98 -43.34
CA LEU A 11 17.41 -22.39 -42.94
C LEU A 11 16.96 -22.82 -41.54
N PHE A 12 17.39 -23.99 -41.04
CA PHE A 12 17.09 -24.45 -39.68
C PHE A 12 17.97 -23.76 -38.61
N LEU A 13 19.17 -23.30 -38.96
CA LEU A 13 20.07 -22.58 -38.05
C LEU A 13 19.66 -21.10 -37.84
N SER A 14 18.83 -20.54 -38.74
CA SER A 14 18.33 -19.17 -38.58
C SER A 14 17.10 -19.04 -37.67
N PHE A 15 16.55 -20.16 -37.16
CA PHE A 15 15.42 -20.18 -36.20
C PHE A 15 15.83 -20.51 -34.76
N ILE A 16 17.13 -20.60 -34.46
CA ILE A 16 17.58 -20.49 -33.08
C ILE A 16 17.51 -19.00 -32.74
N GLY A 17 16.28 -18.52 -32.53
CA GLY A 17 16.06 -17.23 -31.90
C GLY A 17 16.80 -17.25 -30.58
N PHE A 18 17.83 -16.44 -30.45
CA PHE A 18 18.34 -16.04 -29.15
C PHE A 18 17.17 -15.41 -28.43
N THR A 19 16.45 -16.18 -27.64
CA THR A 19 15.73 -15.61 -26.52
C THR A 19 16.83 -15.01 -25.66
N GLU A 20 17.06 -13.70 -25.77
CA GLU A 20 17.73 -12.96 -24.70
C GLU A 20 16.94 -13.31 -23.44
N ALA A 21 17.48 -14.22 -22.66
CA ALA A 21 17.07 -14.37 -21.28
C ALA A 21 17.37 -13.00 -20.67
N SER A 22 16.35 -12.18 -20.45
CA SER A 22 16.46 -10.96 -19.67
C SER A 22 17.07 -11.39 -18.35
N ASP A 23 18.33 -11.01 -18.11
CA ASP A 23 19.00 -11.27 -16.85
C ASP A 23 18.18 -10.55 -15.76
N LYS A 24 17.38 -11.34 -15.01
CA LYS A 24 16.60 -10.81 -13.90
C LYS A 24 17.54 -10.24 -12.85
N SER A 25 17.22 -9.06 -12.35
CA SER A 25 17.96 -8.47 -11.23
C SER A 25 17.90 -9.41 -10.01
N GLN A 26 19.03 -9.71 -9.43
CA GLN A 26 19.08 -10.51 -8.22
C GLN A 26 19.13 -9.60 -7.00
N LEU A 27 18.23 -9.82 -6.04
CA LEU A 27 18.16 -9.09 -4.79
C LEU A 27 18.46 -10.02 -3.62
N THR A 28 19.26 -9.54 -2.67
CA THR A 28 19.47 -10.25 -1.41
C THR A 28 18.28 -10.01 -0.48
N TRP A 29 17.67 -11.09 -0.03
CA TRP A 29 16.56 -11.01 0.93
C TRP A 29 17.09 -10.73 2.35
N ALA A 30 16.60 -9.65 2.98
CA ALA A 30 17.03 -9.19 4.30
C ALA A 30 16.05 -9.55 5.44
N GLY A 31 14.97 -10.30 5.14
CA GLY A 31 13.99 -10.71 6.15
C GLY A 31 12.87 -9.69 6.37
N PHE A 32 12.16 -9.84 7.49
CA PHE A 32 11.11 -8.91 7.93
C PHE A 32 11.71 -7.73 8.69
N SER A 33 11.11 -6.55 8.55
CA SER A 33 11.56 -5.34 9.24
C SER A 33 10.41 -4.51 9.82
N PHE A 34 10.73 -3.67 10.80
CA PHE A 34 9.86 -2.63 11.34
C PHE A 34 10.33 -1.28 10.78
N LEU A 35 9.40 -0.53 10.16
CA LEU A 35 9.71 0.73 9.50
C LEU A 35 9.44 1.92 10.40
N GLY A 36 10.37 2.87 10.42
CA GLY A 36 10.29 4.09 11.21
C GLY A 36 10.79 3.89 12.65
N ASN A 37 10.37 4.78 13.57
CA ASN A 37 10.86 4.75 14.95
C ASN A 37 10.27 3.57 15.74
N PHE A 38 11.07 2.56 16.01
CA PHE A 38 10.68 1.36 16.78
C PHE A 38 10.35 1.66 18.24
N ASP A 39 10.83 2.75 18.80
CA ASP A 39 10.48 3.13 20.18
C ASP A 39 9.00 3.54 20.30
N GLN A 40 8.35 3.84 19.16
CA GLN A 40 6.92 4.11 19.06
C GLN A 40 6.09 2.88 18.67
N ARG A 41 6.65 1.66 18.75
CA ARG A 41 6.01 0.41 18.30
C ARG A 41 4.63 0.18 18.89
N ASP A 42 4.41 0.53 20.18
CA ASP A 42 3.14 0.35 20.86
C ASP A 42 2.01 1.23 20.28
N ALA A 43 2.37 2.31 19.59
CA ALA A 43 1.42 3.17 18.89
C ALA A 43 1.31 2.85 17.40
N ARG A 44 2.36 2.29 16.80
CA ARG A 44 2.43 2.06 15.35
C ARG A 44 2.03 0.65 14.93
N TYR A 45 2.48 -0.38 15.67
CA TYR A 45 2.23 -1.79 15.36
C TYR A 45 2.24 -2.66 16.63
N PRO A 46 1.27 -2.38 17.56
CA PRO A 46 1.29 -2.89 18.94
C PRO A 46 1.24 -4.41 19.06
N TYR A 47 0.52 -5.07 18.16
CA TYR A 47 0.37 -6.53 18.23
C TYR A 47 1.47 -7.24 17.47
N THR A 48 1.82 -6.76 16.27
CA THR A 48 2.91 -7.34 15.47
C THR A 48 4.25 -7.25 16.18
N SER A 49 4.55 -6.10 16.82
CA SER A 49 5.77 -5.96 17.61
C SER A 49 5.82 -6.92 18.80
N SER A 50 4.69 -7.13 19.47
CA SER A 50 4.59 -8.08 20.59
C SER A 50 4.87 -9.52 20.14
N ILE A 51 4.29 -9.94 18.99
CA ILE A 51 4.57 -11.27 18.41
C ILE A 51 6.07 -11.44 18.15
N SER A 52 6.73 -10.46 17.55
CA SER A 52 8.16 -10.55 17.24
C SER A 52 9.03 -10.56 18.49
N LEU A 53 8.75 -9.66 19.46
CA LEU A 53 9.53 -9.54 20.70
C LEU A 53 9.47 -10.81 21.56
N ASP A 54 8.32 -11.47 21.65
CA ASP A 54 8.13 -12.72 22.41
C ASP A 54 9.08 -13.85 21.94
N TYR A 55 9.43 -13.86 20.65
CA TYR A 55 10.37 -14.81 20.07
C TYR A 55 11.82 -14.34 20.17
N GLU A 56 12.07 -13.04 19.96
CA GLU A 56 13.39 -12.45 20.12
C GLU A 56 13.97 -12.65 21.53
N GLU A 57 13.14 -12.52 22.58
CA GLU A 57 13.55 -12.71 23.97
C GLU A 57 13.99 -14.15 24.24
N LYS A 58 13.48 -15.11 23.48
CA LYS A 58 13.83 -16.51 23.54
C LYS A 58 15.01 -16.89 22.63
N GLY A 59 15.54 -15.93 21.85
CA GLY A 59 16.58 -16.17 20.86
C GLY A 59 16.09 -16.99 19.65
N LEU A 60 14.78 -16.98 19.36
CA LEU A 60 14.15 -17.70 18.27
C LEU A 60 13.77 -16.75 17.12
N ALA A 61 13.74 -17.27 15.89
CA ALA A 61 13.14 -16.56 14.76
C ALA A 61 11.65 -16.34 15.01
N SER A 62 11.13 -15.18 14.57
CA SER A 62 9.70 -14.93 14.68
C SER A 62 8.92 -15.78 13.66
N PRO A 63 7.67 -16.17 13.97
CA PRO A 63 6.83 -16.88 12.99
C PRO A 63 6.62 -16.09 11.69
N ILE A 64 6.73 -14.77 11.74
CA ILE A 64 6.64 -13.89 10.57
C ILE A 64 7.85 -14.11 9.66
N ASP A 65 9.06 -14.14 10.23
CA ASP A 65 10.29 -14.40 9.48
C ASP A 65 10.32 -15.80 8.89
N GLU A 66 9.99 -16.82 9.69
CA GLU A 66 9.96 -18.21 9.21
C GLU A 66 9.00 -18.37 8.03
N LYS A 67 7.80 -17.77 8.14
CA LYS A 67 6.81 -17.82 7.06
C LYS A 67 7.26 -17.05 5.82
N LEU A 68 7.82 -15.86 5.97
CA LEU A 68 8.35 -15.08 4.84
C LEU A 68 9.51 -15.79 4.17
N ASN A 69 10.48 -16.30 4.93
CA ASN A 69 11.60 -17.03 4.36
C ASN A 69 11.14 -18.23 3.54
N ALA A 70 10.15 -19.01 4.04
CA ALA A 70 9.58 -20.11 3.29
C ALA A 70 8.85 -19.67 1.99
N LEU A 71 8.21 -18.49 1.99
CA LEU A 71 7.55 -17.93 0.81
C LEU A 71 8.57 -17.38 -0.22
N ILE A 72 9.71 -16.91 0.24
CA ILE A 72 10.76 -16.30 -0.59
C ILE A 72 11.72 -17.35 -1.18
N GLU A 73 11.91 -18.50 -0.52
CA GLU A 73 12.87 -19.53 -0.92
C GLU A 73 12.76 -19.95 -2.40
N ASN A 74 11.54 -19.92 -2.96
CA ASN A 74 11.27 -20.26 -4.35
C ASN A 74 10.60 -19.11 -5.10
N TYR A 75 10.87 -17.87 -4.70
CA TYR A 75 10.24 -16.72 -5.31
C TYR A 75 10.91 -16.33 -6.62
N GLU A 76 10.10 -16.26 -7.67
CA GLU A 76 10.47 -15.67 -8.95
C GLU A 76 9.49 -14.56 -9.30
N GLY A 77 9.98 -13.32 -9.33
CA GLY A 77 9.27 -12.17 -9.87
C GLY A 77 9.37 -12.11 -11.40
N ASN A 78 8.74 -11.12 -12.01
CA ASN A 78 8.85 -10.89 -13.45
C ASN A 78 10.28 -10.46 -13.81
N ASP A 79 10.81 -9.45 -13.11
CA ASP A 79 12.08 -8.79 -13.45
C ASP A 79 13.19 -9.07 -12.44
N PHE A 80 12.90 -9.78 -11.34
CA PHE A 80 13.87 -10.04 -10.29
C PHE A 80 13.66 -11.39 -9.60
N THR A 81 14.72 -11.84 -8.94
CA THR A 81 14.71 -12.98 -8.03
C THR A 81 15.11 -12.54 -6.63
N LEU A 82 14.60 -13.23 -5.61
CA LEU A 82 15.00 -13.01 -4.21
C LEU A 82 15.82 -14.23 -3.76
N SER A 83 16.96 -13.98 -3.13
CA SER A 83 17.82 -15.02 -2.57
C SER A 83 18.22 -14.68 -1.14
N SER A 84 18.15 -15.64 -0.24
CA SER A 84 18.70 -15.51 1.11
C SER A 84 20.22 -15.57 1.15
N GLN A 85 20.86 -15.96 0.05
CA GLN A 85 22.33 -16.01 -0.09
C GLN A 85 22.76 -14.86 -1.00
N MET A 86 23.85 -14.18 -0.62
CA MET A 86 24.52 -13.26 -1.52
C MET A 86 25.09 -14.06 -2.70
N ALA A 87 24.70 -13.71 -3.92
CA ALA A 87 25.19 -14.41 -5.12
C ALA A 87 26.67 -14.13 -5.38
N ASP A 88 27.10 -12.89 -5.12
CA ASP A 88 28.47 -12.42 -5.31
C ASP A 88 28.82 -11.36 -4.25
N ASN A 89 30.14 -11.20 -4.00
CA ASN A 89 30.65 -10.14 -3.11
C ASN A 89 30.33 -8.70 -3.59
N ASN A 90 29.77 -8.55 -4.79
CA ASN A 90 29.39 -7.25 -5.38
C ASN A 90 27.89 -6.98 -5.34
N GLN A 91 27.09 -7.86 -4.72
CA GLN A 91 25.65 -7.64 -4.65
C GLN A 91 25.30 -6.50 -3.70
N ARG A 92 24.78 -5.40 -4.25
CA ARG A 92 24.50 -4.16 -3.53
C ARG A 92 23.04 -3.99 -3.16
N LEU A 93 22.13 -4.63 -3.91
CA LEU A 93 20.70 -4.45 -3.73
C LEU A 93 20.10 -5.51 -2.81
N PHE A 94 19.44 -5.02 -1.78
CA PHE A 94 18.75 -5.80 -0.77
C PHE A 94 17.25 -5.50 -0.81
N ALA A 95 16.46 -6.48 -0.38
CA ALA A 95 15.02 -6.34 -0.27
C ALA A 95 14.50 -6.82 1.08
N THR A 96 13.50 -6.13 1.60
CA THR A 96 12.79 -6.50 2.83
C THR A 96 11.29 -6.25 2.69
N ILE A 97 10.47 -7.00 3.40
CA ILE A 97 9.08 -6.63 3.67
C ILE A 97 9.01 -6.09 5.09
N GLY A 98 8.59 -4.83 5.24
CA GLY A 98 8.51 -4.18 6.53
C GLY A 98 7.13 -3.66 6.87
N ILE A 99 6.76 -3.72 8.17
CA ILE A 99 5.52 -3.14 8.66
C ILE A 99 5.70 -1.64 8.93
N SER A 100 4.76 -0.83 8.45
CA SER A 100 4.74 0.63 8.67
C SER A 100 3.69 1.07 9.67
N PHE A 101 2.55 0.39 9.72
CA PHE A 101 1.47 0.67 10.67
C PHE A 101 0.57 -0.54 10.90
N GLU A 102 -0.15 -0.51 12.01
CA GLU A 102 -1.17 -1.49 12.37
C GLU A 102 -2.28 -0.74 13.13
N ASP A 103 -3.48 -0.73 12.56
CA ASP A 103 -4.63 -0.06 13.13
C ASP A 103 -5.76 -1.06 13.40
N VAL A 104 -6.42 -0.91 14.55
CA VAL A 104 -7.59 -1.70 14.93
C VAL A 104 -8.74 -0.75 15.26
N TYR A 105 -9.80 -0.82 14.46
CA TYR A 105 -10.99 0.01 14.65
C TYR A 105 -12.17 -0.84 15.10
N GLU A 106 -12.73 -0.53 16.27
CA GLU A 106 -13.92 -1.17 16.78
C GLU A 106 -15.15 -0.28 16.57
N THR A 107 -16.21 -0.82 15.98
CA THR A 107 -17.47 -0.14 15.83
C THR A 107 -18.62 -1.04 16.31
N ARG A 108 -19.48 -0.51 17.19
CA ARG A 108 -20.68 -1.23 17.62
C ARG A 108 -21.77 -1.07 16.56
N VAL A 109 -22.24 -2.22 16.04
CA VAL A 109 -23.34 -2.28 15.07
C VAL A 109 -24.41 -3.17 15.64
N ASN A 110 -25.55 -2.59 16.04
CA ASN A 110 -26.60 -3.27 16.81
C ASN A 110 -26.00 -3.87 18.11
N ASN A 111 -26.18 -5.17 18.32
CA ASN A 111 -25.64 -5.89 19.49
C ASN A 111 -24.32 -6.62 19.21
N LYS A 112 -23.62 -6.27 18.12
CA LYS A 112 -22.36 -6.88 17.72
C LYS A 112 -21.28 -5.82 17.58
N TYR A 113 -20.04 -6.26 17.50
CA TYR A 113 -18.89 -5.40 17.27
C TYR A 113 -18.27 -5.75 15.91
N LYS A 114 -18.27 -4.80 14.98
CA LYS A 114 -17.47 -4.86 13.76
C LYS A 114 -16.08 -4.37 14.10
N VAL A 115 -15.07 -5.18 13.83
CA VAL A 115 -13.65 -4.81 14.00
C VAL A 115 -12.99 -4.82 12.65
N SER A 116 -12.29 -3.74 12.33
CA SER A 116 -11.46 -3.62 11.14
C SER A 116 -10.00 -3.65 11.55
N TYR A 117 -9.26 -4.64 11.05
CA TYR A 117 -7.81 -4.76 11.20
C TYR A 117 -7.16 -4.24 9.93
N GLU A 118 -6.36 -3.20 10.05
CA GLU A 118 -5.63 -2.57 8.94
C GLU A 118 -4.14 -2.72 9.19
N ILE A 119 -3.42 -3.33 8.25
CA ILE A 119 -1.97 -3.55 8.35
C ILE A 119 -1.32 -3.00 7.09
N GLY A 120 -0.36 -2.11 7.27
CA GLY A 120 0.48 -1.57 6.20
C GLY A 120 1.81 -2.31 6.16
N LEU A 121 2.08 -2.97 5.04
CA LEU A 121 3.39 -3.54 4.73
C LEU A 121 4.01 -2.76 3.57
N ASN A 122 5.34 -2.71 3.52
CA ASN A 122 6.06 -2.13 2.40
C ASN A 122 7.10 -3.12 1.91
N PHE A 123 7.16 -3.35 0.61
CA PHE A 123 8.30 -3.99 0.00
C PHE A 123 9.34 -2.91 -0.30
N VAL A 124 10.50 -3.00 0.34
CA VAL A 124 11.56 -1.99 0.28
C VAL A 124 12.78 -2.59 -0.38
N ILE A 125 13.24 -1.94 -1.44
CA ILE A 125 14.50 -2.26 -2.12
C ILE A 125 15.49 -1.14 -1.80
N PHE A 126 16.68 -1.50 -1.37
CA PHE A 126 17.69 -0.54 -0.95
C PHE A 126 19.11 -0.96 -1.32
N ASP A 127 19.93 0.03 -1.58
CA ASP A 127 21.37 -0.15 -1.72
C ASP A 127 22.00 -0.18 -0.32
N PHE A 128 22.62 -1.30 0.00
CA PHE A 128 23.20 -1.54 1.33
C PHE A 128 24.46 -0.69 1.57
N GLU A 129 25.29 -0.47 0.54
CA GLU A 129 26.51 0.30 0.64
C GLU A 129 26.24 1.79 0.72
N GLU A 130 25.38 2.31 -0.16
CA GLU A 130 25.01 3.73 -0.17
C GLU A 130 24.02 4.11 0.94
N LYS A 131 23.44 3.11 1.62
CA LYS A 131 22.39 3.27 2.61
C LYS A 131 21.25 4.12 2.07
N LYS A 132 20.81 3.81 0.85
CA LYS A 132 19.81 4.56 0.11
C LYS A 132 18.67 3.63 -0.32
N ILE A 133 17.46 4.12 -0.18
CA ILE A 133 16.28 3.45 -0.74
C ILE A 133 16.26 3.65 -2.25
N VAL A 134 16.10 2.54 -2.97
CA VAL A 134 15.93 2.51 -4.42
C VAL A 134 14.45 2.56 -4.78
N SER A 135 13.64 1.71 -4.14
CA SER A 135 12.19 1.65 -4.40
C SER A 135 11.43 1.19 -3.17
N ILE A 136 10.22 1.71 -2.99
CA ILE A 136 9.28 1.27 -1.96
C ILE A 136 7.93 1.03 -2.60
N TYR A 137 7.32 -0.12 -2.31
CA TYR A 137 5.99 -0.50 -2.76
C TYR A 137 5.09 -0.67 -1.55
N PRO A 138 4.33 0.37 -1.17
CA PRO A 138 3.35 0.28 -0.09
C PRO A 138 2.23 -0.71 -0.42
N MET A 139 1.83 -1.49 0.58
CA MET A 139 0.74 -2.46 0.50
C MET A 139 -0.15 -2.29 1.72
N ARG A 140 -1.46 -2.38 1.53
CA ARG A 140 -2.42 -2.31 2.62
C ARG A 140 -3.29 -3.55 2.64
N PHE A 141 -3.45 -4.12 3.83
CA PHE A 141 -4.31 -5.28 4.07
C PHE A 141 -5.41 -4.89 5.05
N LEU A 142 -6.66 -5.14 4.68
CA LEU A 142 -7.84 -4.88 5.48
C LEU A 142 -8.61 -6.18 5.72
N ARG A 143 -8.85 -6.50 6.98
CA ARG A 143 -9.73 -7.59 7.37
C ARG A 143 -10.82 -7.11 8.31
N ASN A 144 -12.08 -7.35 7.96
CA ASN A 144 -13.21 -7.07 8.81
C ASN A 144 -13.69 -8.34 9.51
N GLU A 145 -13.98 -8.24 10.80
CA GLU A 145 -14.50 -9.34 11.63
C GLU A 145 -15.71 -8.88 12.45
N ILE A 146 -16.58 -9.82 12.77
CA ILE A 146 -17.77 -9.56 13.60
C ILE A 146 -17.69 -10.38 14.89
N PHE A 147 -17.71 -9.69 16.01
CA PHE A 147 -17.73 -10.28 17.35
C PHE A 147 -19.10 -10.12 17.99
N SER A 148 -19.57 -11.16 18.70
CA SER A 148 -20.82 -11.14 19.47
C SER A 148 -20.69 -10.35 20.77
N LYS A 149 -19.48 -10.24 21.31
CA LYS A 149 -19.11 -9.48 22.51
C LYS A 149 -18.00 -8.50 22.17
N LYS A 150 -17.80 -7.47 23.00
CA LYS A 150 -16.67 -6.58 22.85
C LYS A 150 -15.37 -7.37 22.95
N PRO A 151 -14.51 -7.33 21.91
CA PRO A 151 -13.26 -8.06 21.91
C PRO A 151 -12.29 -7.46 22.94
N THR A 152 -11.46 -8.31 23.49
CA THR A 152 -10.36 -7.94 24.41
C THR A 152 -9.07 -7.69 23.60
N ARG A 153 -8.06 -7.11 24.25
CA ARG A 153 -6.72 -6.96 23.67
C ARG A 153 -6.13 -8.31 23.23
N LEU A 154 -6.40 -9.38 23.98
CA LEU A 154 -5.96 -10.73 23.65
C LEU A 154 -6.68 -11.27 22.40
N ASP A 155 -7.97 -10.98 22.23
CA ASP A 155 -8.71 -11.36 21.03
C ASP A 155 -8.11 -10.69 19.79
N HIS A 156 -7.75 -9.41 19.89
CA HIS A 156 -7.07 -8.70 18.80
C HIS A 156 -5.68 -9.28 18.51
N ALA A 157 -4.87 -9.53 19.53
CA ALA A 157 -3.54 -10.13 19.36
C ALA A 157 -3.62 -11.50 18.67
N ASN A 158 -4.54 -12.37 19.11
CA ASN A 158 -4.77 -13.68 18.50
C ASN A 158 -5.25 -13.55 17.06
N LYS A 159 -6.08 -12.53 16.76
CA LYS A 159 -6.56 -12.32 15.41
C LYS A 159 -5.45 -11.85 14.48
N ILE A 160 -4.66 -10.88 14.90
CA ILE A 160 -3.52 -10.38 14.12
C ILE A 160 -2.49 -11.49 13.89
N LYS A 161 -2.18 -12.28 14.93
CA LYS A 161 -1.33 -13.46 14.76
C LYS A 161 -1.85 -14.40 13.66
N LYS A 162 -3.17 -14.66 13.62
CA LYS A 162 -3.79 -15.48 12.56
C LYS A 162 -3.71 -14.84 11.17
N LEU A 163 -3.63 -13.50 11.05
CA LEU A 163 -3.43 -12.84 9.76
C LEU A 163 -2.03 -13.13 9.18
N TYR A 164 -1.03 -13.33 10.04
CA TYR A 164 0.33 -13.69 9.63
C TYR A 164 0.52 -15.20 9.42
N GLU A 165 -0.09 -16.04 10.27
CA GLU A 165 0.17 -17.48 10.30
C GLU A 165 -0.93 -18.31 9.61
N GLY A 166 -2.12 -17.75 9.39
CA GLY A 166 -3.30 -18.47 8.88
C GLY A 166 -3.11 -19.01 7.46
N ASN A 167 -3.84 -20.09 7.16
CA ASN A 167 -3.82 -20.71 5.82
C ASN A 167 -4.90 -20.13 4.89
N GLU A 168 -6.07 -19.74 5.43
CA GLU A 168 -7.18 -19.22 4.60
C GLU A 168 -6.96 -17.77 4.14
N PHE A 169 -6.43 -16.94 5.03
CA PHE A 169 -6.09 -15.55 4.73
C PHE A 169 -4.76 -15.24 5.41
N ASN A 170 -3.73 -15.07 4.61
CA ASN A 170 -2.38 -14.80 5.07
C ASN A 170 -1.84 -13.55 4.37
N ILE A 171 -1.58 -12.49 5.15
CA ILE A 171 -1.14 -11.22 4.60
C ILE A 171 0.28 -11.27 4.03
N LEU A 172 1.13 -12.19 4.51
CA LEU A 172 2.48 -12.37 3.97
C LEU A 172 2.42 -13.03 2.59
N SER A 173 1.57 -14.04 2.41
CA SER A 173 1.36 -14.66 1.10
C SER A 173 0.80 -13.66 0.09
N LEU A 174 -0.16 -12.81 0.52
CA LEU A 174 -0.70 -11.75 -0.32
C LEU A 174 0.35 -10.67 -0.61
N ALA A 175 1.22 -10.34 0.34
CA ALA A 175 2.31 -9.39 0.10
C ALA A 175 3.29 -9.94 -0.94
N VAL A 176 3.70 -11.20 -0.83
CA VAL A 176 4.58 -11.86 -1.79
C VAL A 176 3.94 -11.95 -3.19
N GLU A 177 2.62 -12.22 -3.27
CA GLU A 177 1.89 -12.19 -4.53
C GLU A 177 1.85 -10.80 -5.15
N ASN A 178 1.62 -9.76 -4.35
CA ASN A 178 1.56 -8.38 -4.82
C ASN A 178 2.88 -7.89 -5.41
N ILE A 179 4.03 -8.33 -4.87
CA ILE A 179 5.33 -7.92 -5.40
C ILE A 179 5.72 -8.65 -6.69
N ARG A 180 5.05 -9.72 -7.08
CA ARG A 180 5.39 -10.52 -8.27
C ARG A 180 5.36 -9.71 -9.57
N GLY A 181 4.46 -8.75 -9.69
CA GLY A 181 4.34 -7.90 -10.88
C GLY A 181 5.07 -6.56 -10.78
N VAL A 182 5.94 -6.39 -9.79
CA VAL A 182 6.74 -5.18 -9.60
C VAL A 182 7.94 -5.22 -10.54
N ASN A 183 8.22 -4.09 -11.19
CA ASN A 183 9.39 -3.90 -12.04
C ASN A 183 10.46 -3.14 -11.25
N ILE A 184 11.69 -3.63 -11.26
CA ILE A 184 12.80 -2.98 -10.58
C ILE A 184 13.62 -2.22 -11.62
N LYS A 185 13.65 -0.89 -11.47
CA LYS A 185 14.63 -0.07 -12.15
C LYS A 185 15.76 0.25 -11.19
N GLU A 186 16.96 -0.12 -11.53
CA GLU A 186 18.18 0.20 -10.75
C GLU A 186 18.39 1.72 -10.59
N ASN A 187 17.83 2.49 -11.54
CA ASN A 187 17.78 3.95 -11.50
C ASN A 187 16.34 4.38 -11.75
N ALA A 188 15.53 4.49 -10.71
CA ALA A 188 14.24 5.15 -10.82
C ALA A 188 14.48 6.60 -11.24
N GLY A 189 14.08 6.94 -12.47
CA GLY A 189 14.35 8.26 -13.04
C GLY A 189 13.58 9.36 -12.32
N ASN A 190 12.45 9.05 -11.71
CA ASN A 190 11.58 9.99 -11.02
C ASN A 190 10.88 9.32 -9.83
N TYR A 191 10.67 10.07 -8.77
CA TYR A 191 10.03 9.60 -7.55
C TYR A 191 8.72 10.35 -7.30
N LEU A 192 7.67 9.59 -7.04
CA LEU A 192 6.35 10.10 -6.69
C LEU A 192 6.05 9.79 -5.22
N GLY A 193 5.36 10.69 -4.54
CA GLY A 193 4.80 10.43 -3.21
C GLY A 193 3.59 11.31 -2.93
N ILE A 194 2.82 10.92 -1.91
CA ILE A 194 1.73 11.76 -1.42
C ILE A 194 2.31 12.72 -0.38
N SER A 195 2.17 14.02 -0.62
CA SER A 195 2.75 15.05 0.26
C SER A 195 1.82 15.50 1.38
N GLY A 196 0.52 15.23 1.27
CA GLY A 196 -0.41 15.62 2.31
C GLY A 196 -1.88 15.40 1.98
N ILE A 197 -2.70 15.59 3.02
CA ILE A 197 -4.16 15.59 2.94
C ILE A 197 -4.71 16.80 3.70
N GLU A 198 -5.71 17.44 3.12
CA GLU A 198 -6.41 18.57 3.72
C GLU A 198 -7.89 18.24 3.82
N PHE A 199 -8.49 18.51 4.99
CA PHE A 199 -9.94 18.48 5.17
C PHE A 199 -10.46 19.91 4.98
N VAL A 200 -11.19 20.15 3.86
CA VAL A 200 -11.64 21.49 3.47
C VAL A 200 -13.17 21.60 3.50
N GLY A 201 -13.67 22.83 3.55
CA GLY A 201 -15.10 23.12 3.55
C GLY A 201 -15.77 22.76 4.88
N ASN A 202 -16.66 21.78 4.87
CA ASN A 202 -17.35 21.29 6.06
C ASN A 202 -16.98 19.85 6.43
N SER A 203 -15.90 19.33 5.84
CA SER A 203 -15.49 17.93 6.04
C SER A 203 -15.09 17.65 7.49
N ASP A 204 -14.54 18.63 8.19
CA ASP A 204 -14.17 18.58 9.61
C ASP A 204 -15.34 18.24 10.54
N LYS A 205 -16.57 18.70 10.20
CA LYS A 205 -17.79 18.43 10.99
C LYS A 205 -18.15 16.96 11.09
N PHE A 206 -17.69 16.17 10.14
CA PHE A 206 -17.98 14.73 10.04
C PHE A 206 -16.87 13.87 10.68
N LEU A 207 -15.73 14.47 11.05
CA LEU A 207 -14.65 13.76 11.72
C LEU A 207 -15.05 13.41 13.17
N PRO A 208 -14.58 12.29 13.71
CA PRO A 208 -14.84 11.94 15.11
C PRO A 208 -14.06 12.86 16.04
N ASP A 209 -14.72 13.31 17.11
CA ASP A 209 -14.12 14.27 18.07
C ASP A 209 -12.93 13.70 18.83
N GLU A 210 -12.86 12.36 18.95
CA GLU A 210 -11.85 11.64 19.74
C GLU A 210 -10.54 11.37 18.97
N LYS A 211 -10.49 11.66 17.67
CA LYS A 211 -9.33 11.37 16.82
C LYS A 211 -8.61 12.65 16.42
N ASN A 212 -7.29 12.63 16.54
CA ASN A 212 -6.45 13.66 15.97
C ASN A 212 -6.58 13.67 14.44
N ILE A 213 -6.92 14.80 13.84
CA ILE A 213 -7.10 15.00 12.39
C ILE A 213 -5.86 14.56 11.61
N ASP A 214 -4.66 14.86 12.11
CA ASP A 214 -3.40 14.46 11.49
C ASP A 214 -3.23 12.94 11.46
N SER A 215 -3.70 12.25 12.50
CA SER A 215 -3.68 10.78 12.55
C SER A 215 -4.62 10.16 11.53
N LEU A 216 -5.83 10.72 11.41
CA LEU A 216 -6.80 10.28 10.41
C LEU A 216 -6.32 10.57 9.00
N GLY A 217 -5.75 11.75 8.79
CA GLY A 217 -5.15 12.14 7.51
C GLY A 217 -4.02 11.20 7.10
N SER A 218 -3.11 10.90 8.02
CA SER A 218 -2.00 9.96 7.79
C SER A 218 -2.49 8.57 7.40
N SER A 219 -3.52 8.05 8.09
CA SER A 219 -4.12 6.74 7.76
C SER A 219 -4.72 6.73 6.34
N ILE A 220 -5.41 7.80 5.93
CA ILE A 220 -5.98 7.92 4.58
C ILE A 220 -4.90 8.01 3.51
N ILE A 221 -3.80 8.75 3.78
CA ILE A 221 -2.66 8.84 2.86
C ILE A 221 -2.04 7.46 2.66
N GLN A 222 -1.70 6.76 3.74
CA GLN A 222 -1.09 5.42 3.68
C GLN A 222 -2.01 4.40 2.99
N GLU A 223 -3.31 4.55 3.17
CA GLU A 223 -4.31 3.75 2.46
C GLU A 223 -4.27 3.99 0.95
N PHE A 224 -4.22 5.25 0.52
CA PHE A 224 -4.15 5.59 -0.91
C PHE A 224 -2.81 5.21 -1.54
N GLU A 225 -1.69 5.36 -0.82
CA GLU A 225 -0.38 4.85 -1.24
C GLU A 225 -0.43 3.35 -1.53
N GLY A 226 -1.04 2.57 -0.62
CA GLY A 226 -1.23 1.13 -0.82
C GLY A 226 -2.04 0.81 -2.08
N TYR A 227 -3.15 1.51 -2.32
CA TYR A 227 -3.96 1.32 -3.52
C TYR A 227 -3.23 1.72 -4.80
N LEU A 228 -2.57 2.89 -4.81
CA LEU A 228 -1.81 3.35 -5.97
C LEU A 228 -0.70 2.37 -6.32
N SER A 229 0.08 1.96 -5.32
CA SER A 229 1.20 1.04 -5.52
C SER A 229 0.75 -0.32 -6.04
N ILE A 230 -0.23 -0.96 -5.39
CA ILE A 230 -0.70 -2.29 -5.75
C ILE A 230 -1.37 -2.30 -7.12
N ASN A 231 -2.31 -1.37 -7.35
CA ASN A 231 -3.11 -1.39 -8.57
C ASN A 231 -2.33 -0.95 -9.82
N ASN A 232 -1.29 -0.10 -9.66
CA ASN A 232 -0.52 0.43 -10.78
C ASN A 232 0.91 -0.12 -10.85
N LYS A 233 1.34 -0.95 -9.89
CA LYS A 233 2.70 -1.52 -9.80
C LYS A 233 3.80 -0.47 -9.82
N ILE A 234 3.60 0.62 -9.07
CA ILE A 234 4.53 1.74 -8.98
C ILE A 234 5.16 1.85 -7.61
N PRO A 235 6.45 2.24 -7.52
CA PRO A 235 7.06 2.62 -6.26
C PRO A 235 6.56 4.00 -5.83
N LEU A 236 6.48 4.21 -4.52
CA LEU A 236 6.11 5.49 -3.93
C LEU A 236 7.08 5.86 -2.81
N VAL A 237 7.44 7.12 -2.70
CA VAL A 237 8.10 7.64 -1.49
C VAL A 237 7.05 7.72 -0.39
N PRO A 238 7.16 6.91 0.68
CA PRO A 238 6.08 6.78 1.66
C PRO A 238 5.85 8.07 2.44
N TYR A 239 4.62 8.28 2.84
CA TYR A 239 4.26 9.31 3.80
C TYR A 239 4.60 8.85 5.21
N LEU A 240 5.55 9.51 5.84
CA LEU A 240 5.93 9.24 7.23
C LEU A 240 5.25 10.26 8.14
N LYS A 241 4.33 9.79 8.99
CA LYS A 241 3.60 10.64 9.93
C LYS A 241 4.54 11.40 10.87
N GLY A 242 4.38 12.72 10.95
CA GLY A 242 5.22 13.58 11.79
C GLY A 242 6.61 13.86 11.21
N GLU A 243 6.91 13.32 10.05
CA GLU A 243 8.22 13.41 9.39
C GLU A 243 8.07 13.99 7.97
N SER A 244 7.29 15.06 7.81
CA SER A 244 7.07 15.73 6.51
C SER A 244 8.37 16.19 5.81
N LEU A 245 9.46 16.25 6.56
CA LEU A 245 10.82 16.56 6.09
C LEU A 245 11.78 15.39 6.33
N ALA A 246 11.29 14.16 6.55
CA ALA A 246 12.18 13.02 6.75
C ALA A 246 13.02 12.79 5.50
N THR A 247 14.33 12.90 5.65
CA THR A 247 15.32 12.56 4.63
C THR A 247 15.81 11.13 4.76
N SER A 248 15.36 10.41 5.81
CA SER A 248 15.76 9.03 6.07
C SER A 248 14.64 8.24 6.73
N MET A 249 14.64 6.93 6.53
CA MET A 249 13.78 5.95 7.16
C MET A 249 14.64 4.94 7.93
N VAL A 250 14.24 4.63 9.17
CA VAL A 250 14.90 3.61 9.97
C VAL A 250 14.21 2.26 9.72
N LEU A 251 15.00 1.23 9.43
CA LEU A 251 14.59 -0.17 9.43
C LEU A 251 15.17 -0.85 10.67
N ARG A 252 14.34 -1.63 11.37
CA ARG A 252 14.80 -2.53 12.41
C ARG A 252 14.41 -3.95 12.02
N PHE A 253 15.41 -4.77 11.79
CA PHE A 253 15.21 -6.18 11.43
C PHE A 253 14.95 -7.04 12.68
N SER A 254 14.48 -8.25 12.47
CA SER A 254 14.15 -9.21 13.53
C SER A 254 15.37 -9.63 14.34
N ASP A 255 16.57 -9.61 13.76
CA ASP A 255 17.85 -9.84 14.44
C ASP A 255 18.33 -8.67 15.30
N ARG A 256 17.49 -7.62 15.46
CA ARG A 256 17.75 -6.35 16.15
C ARG A 256 18.68 -5.39 15.41
N THR A 257 19.21 -5.76 14.27
CA THR A 257 19.99 -4.83 13.45
C THR A 257 19.14 -3.62 13.06
N LYS A 258 19.72 -2.44 13.19
CA LYS A 258 19.08 -1.18 12.78
C LYS A 258 19.86 -0.56 11.63
N MET A 259 19.15 -0.07 10.63
CA MET A 259 19.72 0.63 9.49
C MET A 259 18.92 1.90 9.22
N SER A 260 19.60 3.02 9.04
CA SER A 260 19.00 4.26 8.56
C SER A 260 19.28 4.41 7.08
N LEU A 261 18.24 4.47 6.26
CA LEU A 261 18.31 4.57 4.82
C LEU A 261 17.86 5.96 4.36
N LYS A 262 18.61 6.57 3.45
CA LYS A 262 18.20 7.85 2.83
C LYS A 262 16.98 7.64 1.95
N LEU A 263 15.96 8.47 2.14
CA LEU A 263 14.80 8.51 1.26
C LEU A 263 15.12 9.28 -0.02
N PRO A 264 14.59 8.85 -1.17
CA PRO A 264 14.68 9.65 -2.38
C PRO A 264 13.86 10.94 -2.26
N ILE A 265 14.32 11.99 -2.96
CA ILE A 265 13.57 13.23 -3.09
C ILE A 265 12.42 12.99 -4.08
N ARG A 266 11.24 13.52 -3.78
CA ARG A 266 10.07 13.43 -4.66
C ARG A 266 10.22 14.41 -5.81
N ASP A 267 10.09 13.93 -7.04
CA ASP A 267 10.00 14.77 -8.24
C ASP A 267 8.54 15.17 -8.51
N TYR A 268 7.62 14.30 -8.12
CA TYR A 268 6.18 14.51 -8.22
C TYR A 268 5.49 14.32 -6.89
N GLU A 269 4.52 15.18 -6.61
CA GLU A 269 3.74 15.13 -5.40
C GLU A 269 2.24 15.02 -5.71
N ILE A 270 1.55 14.17 -4.95
CA ILE A 270 0.10 14.14 -4.92
C ILE A 270 -0.39 14.76 -3.62
N LYS A 271 -1.35 15.70 -3.71
CA LYS A 271 -2.11 16.23 -2.59
C LYS A 271 -3.56 15.79 -2.67
N ILE A 272 -4.13 15.41 -1.53
CA ILE A 272 -5.53 15.02 -1.43
C ILE A 272 -6.27 16.12 -0.66
N LYS A 273 -7.39 16.60 -1.22
CA LYS A 273 -8.32 17.46 -0.49
C LYS A 273 -9.63 16.72 -0.29
N VAL A 274 -9.96 16.39 0.96
CA VAL A 274 -11.29 15.87 1.31
C VAL A 274 -12.24 17.06 1.34
N ARG A 275 -13.08 17.18 0.31
CA ARG A 275 -13.96 18.35 0.09
C ARG A 275 -15.25 18.30 0.88
N GLY A 276 -15.59 17.16 1.45
CA GLY A 276 -16.76 17.00 2.29
C GLY A 276 -17.40 15.64 2.19
N PHE A 277 -18.38 15.48 3.05
CA PHE A 277 -19.22 14.31 3.12
C PHE A 277 -20.68 14.70 2.95
N GLY A 278 -21.49 13.77 2.49
CA GLY A 278 -22.92 13.98 2.31
C GLY A 278 -23.69 12.80 2.88
N PHE A 279 -24.90 13.11 3.36
CA PHE A 279 -25.84 12.12 3.88
C PHE A 279 -27.20 12.27 3.23
N LYS A 280 -27.77 11.14 2.79
CA LYS A 280 -29.14 11.05 2.27
C LYS A 280 -29.90 9.92 2.96
N LYS A 281 -31.16 10.13 3.18
CA LYS A 281 -32.06 9.14 3.79
C LYS A 281 -33.13 8.75 2.80
N SER A 282 -33.28 7.48 2.49
CA SER A 282 -34.39 6.90 1.74
C SER A 282 -35.29 6.04 2.64
N ALA A 283 -36.31 5.38 2.11
CA ALA A 283 -37.19 4.50 2.90
C ALA A 283 -36.37 3.39 3.61
N ASN A 284 -35.52 2.65 2.88
CA ASN A 284 -34.84 1.46 3.38
C ASN A 284 -33.32 1.63 3.51
N TYR A 285 -32.71 2.73 3.01
CA TYR A 285 -31.28 2.93 2.92
C TYR A 285 -30.85 4.26 3.50
N TYR A 286 -29.60 4.28 3.98
CA TYR A 286 -28.82 5.49 4.20
C TYR A 286 -27.79 5.60 3.07
N GLY A 287 -27.72 6.77 2.44
CA GLY A 287 -26.70 7.10 1.44
C GLY A 287 -25.61 7.96 2.05
N TYR A 288 -24.38 7.54 1.90
CA TYR A 288 -23.18 8.27 2.35
C TYR A 288 -22.34 8.64 1.14
N THR A 289 -21.93 9.89 1.07
CA THR A 289 -21.13 10.43 -0.03
C THR A 289 -19.78 10.87 0.51
N ALA A 290 -18.70 10.52 -0.16
CA ALA A 290 -17.39 11.13 0.00
C ALA A 290 -17.04 11.93 -1.26
N LYS A 291 -16.38 13.09 -1.07
CA LYS A 291 -15.90 13.98 -2.14
C LYS A 291 -14.44 14.31 -1.90
N ILE A 292 -13.62 14.09 -2.92
CA ILE A 292 -12.17 14.40 -2.88
C ILE A 292 -11.77 15.22 -4.10
N LYS A 293 -10.65 15.91 -3.95
CA LYS A 293 -9.88 16.47 -5.05
C LYS A 293 -8.48 15.89 -4.96
N ILE A 294 -7.97 15.39 -6.08
CA ILE A 294 -6.58 14.93 -6.24
C ILE A 294 -5.86 15.98 -7.08
N ILE A 295 -4.76 16.50 -6.54
CA ILE A 295 -3.90 17.46 -7.21
C ILE A 295 -2.53 16.79 -7.36
N ALA A 296 -2.04 16.64 -8.59
CA ALA A 296 -0.65 16.25 -8.82
C ALA A 296 0.15 17.47 -9.27
N GLN A 297 1.38 17.59 -8.80
CA GLN A 297 2.27 18.72 -9.04
C GLN A 297 3.72 18.28 -9.15
N ASP A 298 4.54 19.12 -9.78
CA ASP A 298 6.00 19.12 -9.71
C ASP A 298 6.51 20.51 -9.28
N ASP A 299 7.82 20.70 -9.20
CA ASP A 299 8.42 21.97 -8.77
C ASP A 299 8.10 23.13 -9.70
N LEU A 300 7.78 22.88 -10.97
CA LEU A 300 7.51 23.91 -11.98
C LEU A 300 6.01 24.15 -12.18
N ASN A 301 5.20 23.10 -11.95
CA ASN A 301 3.77 23.10 -12.25
C ASN A 301 2.97 22.72 -11.00
N PRO A 302 2.37 23.69 -10.32
CA PRO A 302 1.62 23.44 -9.07
C PRO A 302 0.28 22.71 -9.27
N SER A 303 -0.14 22.46 -10.51
CA SER A 303 -1.37 21.78 -10.85
C SER A 303 -1.27 21.10 -12.22
N LEU A 304 -0.51 20.01 -12.29
CA LEU A 304 -0.47 19.13 -13.46
C LEU A 304 -1.78 18.36 -13.62
N VAL A 305 -2.37 17.96 -12.50
CA VAL A 305 -3.66 17.28 -12.39
C VAL A 305 -4.51 18.00 -11.35
N ASP A 306 -5.77 18.21 -11.68
CA ASP A 306 -6.80 18.76 -10.78
C ASP A 306 -8.09 17.97 -10.99
N LEU A 307 -8.23 16.85 -10.26
CA LEU A 307 -9.31 15.87 -10.46
C LEU A 307 -10.26 15.85 -9.26
N ASP A 308 -11.49 16.30 -9.49
CA ASP A 308 -12.58 16.29 -8.50
C ASP A 308 -13.44 15.02 -8.64
N LEU A 309 -13.52 14.24 -7.59
CA LEU A 309 -14.23 12.96 -7.58
C LEU A 309 -15.22 12.84 -6.43
N SER A 310 -16.29 12.06 -6.66
CA SER A 310 -17.26 11.74 -5.62
C SER A 310 -17.81 10.33 -5.76
N LYS A 311 -18.10 9.68 -4.63
CA LYS A 311 -18.73 8.36 -4.57
C LYS A 311 -19.81 8.32 -3.52
N ASN A 312 -20.93 7.69 -3.89
CA ASN A 312 -22.03 7.39 -2.98
C ASN A 312 -22.02 5.89 -2.67
N ILE A 313 -22.16 5.55 -1.40
CA ILE A 313 -22.49 4.19 -0.97
C ILE A 313 -23.86 4.16 -0.31
N TRP A 314 -24.57 3.05 -0.44
CA TRP A 314 -25.89 2.85 0.14
C TRP A 314 -25.87 1.69 1.11
N VAL A 315 -26.26 1.94 2.34
CA VAL A 315 -26.26 0.96 3.42
C VAL A 315 -27.70 0.72 3.88
N LEU A 316 -28.08 -0.55 4.03
CA LEU A 316 -29.40 -0.92 4.54
C LEU A 316 -29.56 -0.43 5.98
N LYS A 317 -30.65 0.28 6.27
CA LYS A 317 -30.97 0.77 7.63
C LYS A 317 -30.99 -0.35 8.66
N LYS A 318 -31.52 -1.52 8.28
CA LYS A 318 -31.57 -2.71 9.15
C LYS A 318 -30.17 -3.27 9.50
N ALA A 319 -29.19 -3.08 8.61
CA ALA A 319 -27.83 -3.56 8.83
C ALA A 319 -27.02 -2.67 9.78
N VAL A 320 -27.31 -1.36 9.78
CA VAL A 320 -26.51 -0.36 10.53
C VAL A 320 -27.13 0.01 11.87
N GLY A 321 -28.42 -0.25 12.05
CA GLY A 321 -29.16 0.13 13.27
C GLY A 321 -29.28 1.64 13.44
N ARG A 322 -29.40 2.10 14.68
CA ARG A 322 -29.29 3.53 15.03
C ARG A 322 -27.80 3.93 15.05
N LEU A 323 -27.43 4.82 14.15
CA LEU A 323 -26.10 5.44 14.12
C LEU A 323 -26.14 6.75 14.94
N ASP A 324 -26.36 6.60 16.24
CA ASP A 324 -26.34 7.76 17.16
C ASP A 324 -24.88 8.13 17.56
N ASP A 325 -23.92 7.25 17.28
CA ASP A 325 -22.50 7.42 17.55
C ASP A 325 -21.80 8.06 16.34
N LYS A 326 -21.16 9.21 16.57
CA LYS A 326 -20.41 9.98 15.58
C LYS A 326 -19.25 9.16 14.98
N PHE A 327 -18.59 8.33 15.80
CA PHE A 327 -17.52 7.45 15.34
C PHE A 327 -18.05 6.36 14.38
N ALA A 328 -19.20 5.75 14.70
CA ALA A 328 -19.84 4.77 13.81
C ALA A 328 -20.26 5.38 12.46
N GLN A 329 -20.75 6.62 12.47
CA GLN A 329 -21.04 7.36 11.23
C GLN A 329 -19.76 7.64 10.44
N TRP A 330 -18.71 8.08 11.12
CA TRP A 330 -17.40 8.31 10.50
C TRP A 330 -16.88 7.06 9.80
N MET A 331 -16.97 5.89 10.44
CA MET A 331 -16.48 4.64 9.83
C MET A 331 -17.18 4.33 8.48
N ILE A 332 -18.43 4.73 8.29
CA ILE A 332 -19.13 4.57 7.01
C ILE A 332 -18.66 5.63 5.99
N TYR A 333 -18.44 6.86 6.43
CA TYR A 333 -17.83 7.88 5.55
C TYR A 333 -16.41 7.49 5.15
N LYS A 334 -15.62 6.96 6.09
CA LYS A 334 -14.28 6.40 5.80
C LYS A 334 -14.37 5.28 4.76
N GLU A 335 -15.34 4.37 4.88
CA GLU A 335 -15.56 3.30 3.90
C GLU A 335 -15.91 3.88 2.51
N ALA A 336 -16.74 4.90 2.43
CA ALA A 336 -17.06 5.57 1.15
C ALA A 336 -15.82 6.24 0.54
N LEU A 337 -14.99 6.88 1.37
CA LEU A 337 -13.74 7.50 0.96
C LEU A 337 -12.71 6.45 0.50
N SER A 338 -12.53 5.40 1.26
CA SER A 338 -11.66 4.26 0.95
C SER A 338 -12.00 3.63 -0.41
N LEU A 339 -13.28 3.35 -0.63
CA LEU A 339 -13.77 2.82 -1.91
C LEU A 339 -13.58 3.80 -3.08
N LEU A 340 -13.66 5.12 -2.83
CA LEU A 340 -13.39 6.12 -3.86
C LEU A 340 -11.91 6.15 -4.23
N LEU A 341 -11.02 6.07 -3.25
CA LEU A 341 -9.56 6.07 -3.46
C LEU A 341 -9.11 4.78 -4.18
N ASP A 342 -9.63 3.61 -3.76
CA ASP A 342 -9.34 2.33 -4.41
C ASP A 342 -9.83 2.32 -5.87
N ASP A 343 -11.10 2.70 -6.11
CA ASP A 343 -11.62 2.79 -7.48
C ASP A 343 -10.80 3.77 -8.32
N THR A 344 -10.45 4.94 -7.78
CA THR A 344 -9.63 5.92 -8.50
C THR A 344 -8.30 5.34 -8.92
N SER A 345 -7.61 4.63 -8.02
CA SER A 345 -6.33 4.00 -8.33
C SER A 345 -6.46 2.94 -9.44
N LYS A 346 -7.54 2.16 -9.45
CA LYS A 346 -7.85 1.18 -10.51
C LYS A 346 -8.14 1.86 -11.85
N GLN A 347 -8.85 2.99 -11.81
CA GLN A 347 -9.23 3.71 -13.02
C GLN A 347 -8.05 4.36 -13.74
N ILE A 348 -6.95 4.62 -13.05
CA ILE A 348 -5.73 5.10 -13.68
C ILE A 348 -5.21 4.09 -14.74
N GLU A 349 -5.31 2.79 -14.48
CA GLU A 349 -4.94 1.76 -15.46
C GLU A 349 -6.09 1.41 -16.41
N LEU A 350 -7.31 1.27 -15.90
CA LEU A 350 -8.49 0.83 -16.69
C LEU A 350 -8.98 1.89 -17.67
N MET A 351 -8.81 3.18 -17.35
CA MET A 351 -9.22 4.33 -18.18
C MET A 351 -10.70 4.27 -18.59
N ASP A 352 -11.59 3.78 -17.70
CA ASP A 352 -13.02 3.73 -17.97
C ASP A 352 -13.63 5.15 -17.95
N GLU A 353 -13.90 5.67 -19.15
CA GLU A 353 -14.46 7.00 -19.33
C GLU A 353 -15.88 7.13 -18.71
N ASN A 354 -16.69 6.04 -18.73
CA ASN A 354 -18.04 6.08 -18.17
C ASN A 354 -17.97 6.22 -16.64
N TRP A 355 -17.08 5.47 -16.01
CA TRP A 355 -16.83 5.60 -14.59
C TRP A 355 -16.35 7.01 -14.25
N THR A 356 -15.35 7.51 -14.99
CA THR A 356 -14.77 8.83 -14.78
C THR A 356 -15.81 9.94 -14.90
N LYS A 357 -16.62 9.95 -15.96
CA LYS A 357 -17.68 10.92 -16.20
C LYS A 357 -18.78 10.85 -15.12
N LYS A 358 -19.09 9.65 -14.62
CA LYS A 358 -20.11 9.43 -13.58
C LYS A 358 -19.64 9.93 -12.20
N HIS A 359 -18.38 9.79 -11.88
CA HIS A 359 -17.83 10.06 -10.55
C HIS A 359 -17.12 11.41 -10.43
N SER A 360 -16.83 12.09 -11.56
CA SER A 360 -16.20 13.40 -11.57
C SER A 360 -17.20 14.55 -11.79
N ILE A 361 -16.83 15.71 -11.26
CA ILE A 361 -17.51 16.99 -11.52
C ILE A 361 -16.75 17.81 -12.60
N ASN A 362 -15.51 17.48 -12.88
CA ASN A 362 -14.72 18.11 -13.92
C ASN A 362 -15.24 17.71 -15.31
N LYS A 363 -15.31 18.68 -16.24
CA LYS A 363 -15.64 18.39 -17.64
C LYS A 363 -14.51 17.67 -18.37
N ASP A 364 -13.27 17.95 -17.98
CA ASP A 364 -12.00 17.42 -18.52
C ASP A 364 -11.44 16.23 -17.71
N ALA A 365 -12.26 15.62 -16.84
CA ALA A 365 -11.82 14.56 -15.92
C ALA A 365 -11.07 13.39 -16.61
N VAL A 366 -11.50 13.03 -17.83
CA VAL A 366 -10.83 11.94 -18.58
C VAL A 366 -9.42 12.35 -18.97
N GLU A 367 -9.21 13.59 -19.40
CA GLU A 367 -7.87 14.10 -19.72
C GLU A 367 -7.00 14.26 -18.48
N GLN A 368 -7.60 14.70 -17.36
CA GLN A 368 -6.90 14.77 -16.07
C GLN A 368 -6.44 13.37 -15.61
N LEU A 369 -7.27 12.35 -15.79
CA LEU A 369 -6.92 10.97 -15.45
C LEU A 369 -5.81 10.42 -16.35
N LYS A 370 -5.84 10.72 -17.67
CA LYS A 370 -4.77 10.38 -18.62
C LYS A 370 -3.44 11.04 -18.21
N THR A 371 -3.49 12.31 -17.83
CA THR A 371 -2.30 13.03 -17.35
C THR A 371 -1.73 12.39 -16.10
N LEU A 372 -2.59 12.00 -15.15
CA LEU A 372 -2.17 11.28 -13.95
C LEU A 372 -1.52 9.94 -14.30
N LYS A 373 -2.10 9.17 -15.26
CA LYS A 373 -1.49 7.91 -15.72
C LYS A 373 -0.09 8.14 -16.31
N ILE A 374 0.08 9.11 -17.19
CA ILE A 374 1.39 9.44 -17.77
C ILE A 374 2.41 9.78 -16.69
N LEU A 375 1.99 10.49 -15.65
CA LEU A 375 2.84 10.84 -14.53
C LEU A 375 3.26 9.60 -13.74
N LEU A 376 2.33 8.68 -13.45
CA LEU A 376 2.63 7.42 -12.78
C LEU A 376 3.56 6.53 -13.63
N ASP A 377 3.35 6.47 -14.95
CA ASP A 377 4.18 5.67 -15.86
C ASP A 377 5.65 6.16 -15.93
N ARG A 378 5.91 7.44 -15.64
CA ARG A 378 7.29 7.97 -15.54
C ARG A 378 8.03 7.48 -14.30
N THR A 379 7.30 7.00 -13.28
CA THR A 379 7.88 6.50 -12.02
C THR A 379 8.05 4.99 -11.97
N LYS A 380 7.51 4.29 -12.99
CA LYS A 380 7.69 2.83 -13.15
C LYS A 380 9.11 2.43 -13.45
#